data_2d95f63716c1a12ac262718a8799cc59
#
_entry.id   2d95f63716c1a12ac262718a8799cc59
#
_cell.length_a   1.000
_cell.length_b   1.000
_cell.length_c   1.000
_cell.angle_alpha   90.00
_cell.angle_beta   90.00
_cell.angle_gamma   90.00
#
_symmetry.space_group_name_H-M   'P 1'
#
loop_
_entity.id
_entity.type
_entity.pdbx_description
1 polymer ?
#
loop_
_entity_poly.entity_id
_entity_poly.type
_entity_poly.pdbx_seq_one_letter_code
_entity_poly.pdbx_strand_id
1 'polypeptide(L)'
;MKTLYIFTILLFLLYIAGSCNDDQQKLFSGSTTMHFALSDNELDSIACSFLNTSESYITVNLPVELNGYADQNYRFRLKADSSQTTAIVNKHYQPLEEFYEIKKDEYSLNVPITLNYSPELDSLSVKLVLQLEPAA
;
A
#
# COMPACT_ATOMS: atom_id res chain seq x y z
N MET A 1 -0.47 68.56 -12.77
CA MET A 1 0.59 67.55 -12.54
C MET A 1 0.28 66.60 -11.39
N LYS A 2 -0.24 67.05 -10.26
CA LYS A 2 -0.57 66.13 -9.13
C LYS A 2 -1.65 65.09 -9.44
N THR A 3 -2.64 65.43 -10.24
CA THR A 3 -3.70 64.49 -10.67
C THR A 3 -3.21 63.41 -11.63
N LEU A 4 -2.18 63.73 -12.45
CA LEU A 4 -1.61 62.75 -13.38
C LEU A 4 -0.79 61.70 -12.62
N TYR A 5 -0.07 62.08 -11.57
CA TYR A 5 0.69 61.14 -10.72
C TYR A 5 -0.24 60.21 -9.93
N ILE A 6 -1.37 60.68 -9.46
CA ILE A 6 -2.35 59.85 -8.74
C ILE A 6 -2.93 58.81 -9.69
N PHE A 7 -3.20 59.19 -10.95
CA PHE A 7 -3.75 58.24 -11.95
C PHE A 7 -2.75 57.15 -12.37
N THR A 8 -1.45 57.49 -12.48
CA THR A 8 -0.38 56.53 -12.78
C THR A 8 -0.13 55.55 -11.62
N ILE A 9 -0.20 56.04 -10.38
CA ILE A 9 -0.05 55.18 -9.18
C ILE A 9 -1.25 54.25 -9.04
N LEU A 10 -2.47 54.71 -9.32
CA LEU A 10 -3.68 53.91 -9.29
C LEU A 10 -3.66 52.82 -10.37
N LEU A 11 -3.15 53.12 -11.58
CA LEU A 11 -3.00 52.20 -12.68
C LEU A 11 -1.94 51.12 -12.35
N PHE A 12 -0.87 51.49 -11.64
CA PHE A 12 0.20 50.55 -11.25
C PHE A 12 -0.26 49.59 -10.13
N LEU A 13 -1.13 50.06 -9.23
CA LEU A 13 -1.73 49.22 -8.18
C LEU A 13 -2.71 48.18 -8.75
N LEU A 14 -3.38 48.47 -9.87
CA LEU A 14 -4.27 47.53 -10.56
C LEU A 14 -3.49 46.40 -11.26
N TYR A 15 -2.24 46.62 -11.63
CA TYR A 15 -1.39 45.61 -12.24
C TYR A 15 -0.86 44.54 -11.26
N ILE A 16 -0.83 44.84 -9.95
CA ILE A 16 -0.29 43.93 -8.93
C ILE A 16 -1.36 42.95 -8.43
N ALA A 17 -2.65 43.23 -8.65
CA ALA A 17 -3.76 42.40 -8.20
C ALA A 17 -4.07 41.20 -9.11
N GLY A 18 -3.37 41.06 -10.25
CA GLY A 18 -3.60 40.00 -11.25
C GLY A 18 -2.66 38.80 -11.20
N SER A 19 -1.73 38.75 -10.23
CA SER A 19 -0.79 37.64 -10.10
C SER A 19 -1.14 36.73 -8.93
N CYS A 20 -2.40 36.32 -8.82
CA CYS A 20 -2.70 35.00 -8.28
C CYS A 20 -2.55 34.02 -9.45
N ASN A 21 -1.35 33.56 -9.71
CA ASN A 21 -1.19 32.24 -10.28
C ASN A 21 -1.77 31.28 -9.25
N ASP A 22 -2.96 30.79 -9.48
CA ASP A 22 -3.34 29.47 -9.07
C ASP A 22 -2.28 28.54 -9.69
N ASP A 23 -1.17 28.36 -9.02
CA ASP A 23 -0.41 27.13 -9.11
C ASP A 23 -1.39 26.06 -8.64
N GLN A 24 -2.24 25.64 -9.56
CA GLN A 24 -2.83 24.32 -9.51
C GLN A 24 -1.61 23.41 -9.35
N GLN A 25 -1.32 23.06 -8.10
CA GLN A 25 -0.46 21.91 -7.83
C GLN A 25 -0.89 20.90 -8.87
N LYS A 26 -0.02 20.61 -9.83
CA LYS A 26 -0.25 19.48 -10.74
C LYS A 26 -0.37 18.29 -9.84
N LEU A 27 -1.60 18.02 -9.44
CA LEU A 27 -1.97 16.83 -8.73
C LEU A 27 -1.34 15.68 -9.52
N PHE A 28 -0.55 14.89 -8.83
CA PHE A 28 0.12 13.73 -9.38
C PHE A 28 -0.87 12.97 -10.28
N SER A 29 -0.67 13.01 -11.59
CA SER A 29 -1.51 12.33 -12.58
C SER A 29 -1.03 10.90 -12.86
N GLY A 30 -0.27 10.33 -11.92
CA GLY A 30 0.17 8.94 -11.97
C GLY A 30 -0.99 7.98 -11.74
N SER A 31 -0.94 6.82 -12.38
CA SER A 31 -1.87 5.72 -12.07
C SER A 31 -1.69 5.29 -10.62
N THR A 32 -2.80 5.06 -9.91
CA THR A 32 -2.76 4.48 -8.56
C THR A 32 -2.17 3.08 -8.64
N THR A 33 -1.17 2.80 -7.82
CA THR A 33 -0.49 1.51 -7.73
C THR A 33 -0.60 0.95 -6.31
N MET A 34 -0.51 -0.35 -6.18
CA MET A 34 -0.51 -1.05 -4.89
C MET A 34 0.83 -1.74 -4.68
N HIS A 35 1.30 -1.77 -3.45
CA HIS A 35 2.53 -2.45 -3.07
C HIS A 35 2.47 -2.97 -1.64
N PHE A 36 3.36 -3.91 -1.30
CA PHE A 36 3.58 -4.33 0.07
C PHE A 36 4.40 -3.27 0.81
N ALA A 37 3.91 -2.81 1.96
CA ALA A 37 4.55 -1.79 2.78
C ALA A 37 5.27 -2.43 3.97
N LEU A 38 6.27 -3.26 3.70
CA LEU A 38 7.12 -3.83 4.75
C LEU A 38 8.04 -2.76 5.33
N SER A 39 8.40 -2.90 6.63
CA SER A 39 9.31 -1.96 7.27
C SER A 39 10.73 -2.05 6.69
N ASP A 40 11.50 -0.96 6.79
CA ASP A 40 12.88 -0.88 6.27
C ASP A 40 13.81 -1.99 6.79
N ASN A 41 13.46 -2.63 7.92
CA ASN A 41 14.19 -3.75 8.49
C ASN A 41 13.76 -5.13 7.93
N GLU A 42 12.64 -5.18 7.21
CA GLU A 42 12.04 -6.38 6.63
C GLU A 42 12.03 -6.30 5.11
N LEU A 43 13.09 -5.88 4.51
CA LEU A 43 13.31 -5.61 3.08
C LEU A 43 12.22 -6.14 2.11
N ASP A 44 11.99 -7.45 2.10
CA ASP A 44 11.03 -8.13 1.24
C ASP A 44 10.46 -9.42 1.86
N SER A 45 10.75 -9.68 3.14
CA SER A 45 10.34 -10.93 3.81
C SER A 45 10.08 -10.75 5.31
N ILE A 46 9.14 -11.52 5.84
CA ILE A 46 8.81 -11.62 7.25
C ILE A 46 9.16 -13.03 7.71
N ALA A 47 9.99 -13.15 8.74
CA ALA A 47 10.34 -14.44 9.34
C ALA A 47 9.45 -14.71 10.56
N CYS A 48 8.84 -15.90 10.60
CA CYS A 48 8.01 -16.38 11.70
C CYS A 48 8.51 -17.72 12.22
N SER A 49 8.38 -17.95 13.52
CA SER A 49 8.82 -19.20 14.17
C SER A 49 7.77 -19.69 15.16
N PHE A 50 7.54 -21.00 15.19
CA PHE A 50 6.69 -21.69 16.17
C PHE A 50 7.48 -22.23 17.38
N LEU A 51 8.82 -22.13 17.39
CA LEU A 51 9.68 -22.72 18.39
C LEU A 51 9.42 -22.23 19.83
N ASN A 52 8.92 -21.02 19.99
CA ASN A 52 8.69 -20.39 21.30
C ASN A 52 7.21 -20.15 21.61
N THR A 53 6.32 -20.81 20.90
CA THR A 53 4.87 -20.71 21.11
C THR A 53 4.25 -22.10 21.24
N SER A 54 3.21 -22.22 22.05
CA SER A 54 2.36 -23.41 22.11
C SER A 54 1.14 -23.29 21.16
N GLU A 55 1.06 -22.21 20.40
CA GLU A 55 -0.04 -21.97 19.49
C GLU A 55 0.07 -22.86 18.25
N SER A 56 -1.07 -23.34 17.80
CA SER A 56 -1.15 -24.15 16.56
C SER A 56 -1.18 -23.28 15.29
N TYR A 57 -1.28 -21.99 15.42
CA TYR A 57 -1.25 -21.03 14.31
C TYR A 57 -0.69 -19.67 14.75
N ILE A 58 -0.18 -18.93 13.80
CA ILE A 58 0.27 -17.54 13.95
C ILE A 58 -0.39 -16.71 12.85
N THR A 59 -0.93 -15.53 13.19
CA THR A 59 -1.44 -14.60 12.19
C THR A 59 -0.42 -13.49 11.97
N VAL A 60 0.00 -13.33 10.73
CA VAL A 60 0.88 -12.26 10.27
C VAL A 60 0.04 -11.24 9.51
N ASN A 61 0.11 -9.98 9.90
CA ASN A 61 -0.54 -8.91 9.18
C ASN A 61 0.39 -8.39 8.08
N LEU A 62 -0.02 -8.59 6.83
CA LEU A 62 0.72 -8.14 5.65
C LEU A 62 0.17 -6.78 5.21
N PRO A 63 0.93 -5.69 5.38
CA PRO A 63 0.47 -4.37 5.00
C PRO A 63 0.53 -4.19 3.48
N VAL A 64 -0.57 -3.75 2.90
CA VAL A 64 -0.69 -3.36 1.49
C VAL A 64 -1.09 -1.89 1.44
N GLU A 65 -0.36 -1.08 0.69
CA GLU A 65 -0.59 0.36 0.56
C GLU A 65 -0.87 0.78 -0.88
N LEU A 66 -1.67 1.84 -1.01
CA LEU A 66 -1.91 2.54 -2.26
C LEU A 66 -0.91 3.71 -2.39
N ASN A 67 -0.29 3.80 -3.56
CA ASN A 67 0.46 4.97 -3.98
C ASN A 67 -0.34 5.67 -5.10
N GLY A 68 -0.91 6.83 -4.78
CA GLY A 68 -1.77 7.60 -5.68
C GLY A 68 -3.04 8.08 -4.99
N TYR A 69 -4.15 8.10 -5.71
CA TYR A 69 -5.43 8.55 -5.18
C TYR A 69 -6.34 7.40 -4.78
N ALA A 70 -6.92 7.47 -3.59
CA ALA A 70 -7.95 6.56 -3.11
C ALA A 70 -9.37 7.07 -3.49
N ASP A 71 -9.59 7.36 -4.77
CA ASP A 71 -10.81 7.96 -5.30
C ASP A 71 -11.97 6.97 -5.50
N GLN A 72 -11.67 5.67 -5.41
CA GLN A 72 -12.61 4.56 -5.51
C GLN A 72 -12.15 3.39 -4.64
N ASN A 73 -12.94 2.31 -4.62
CA ASN A 73 -12.50 1.05 -4.01
C ASN A 73 -11.50 0.35 -4.94
N TYR A 74 -10.41 -0.15 -4.36
CA TYR A 74 -9.36 -0.88 -5.07
C TYR A 74 -9.33 -2.33 -4.62
N ARG A 75 -9.65 -3.23 -5.54
CA ARG A 75 -9.64 -4.67 -5.29
C ARG A 75 -8.35 -5.29 -5.79
N PHE A 76 -7.86 -6.25 -5.04
CA PHE A 76 -6.66 -7.00 -5.39
C PHE A 76 -6.74 -8.44 -4.91
N ARG A 77 -5.86 -9.27 -5.42
CA ARG A 77 -5.66 -10.66 -5.01
C ARG A 77 -4.25 -10.84 -4.49
N LEU A 78 -4.11 -11.73 -3.52
CA LEU A 78 -2.83 -12.30 -3.17
C LEU A 78 -2.74 -13.68 -3.76
N LYS A 79 -1.66 -13.96 -4.48
CA LYS A 79 -1.41 -15.24 -5.12
C LYS A 79 -0.08 -15.80 -4.64
N ALA A 80 -0.08 -17.08 -4.26
CA ALA A 80 1.17 -17.77 -3.97
C ALA A 80 1.90 -18.07 -5.27
N ASP A 81 3.16 -17.64 -5.37
CA ASP A 81 4.03 -18.00 -6.49
C ASP A 81 4.46 -19.47 -6.35
N SER A 82 3.85 -20.34 -7.14
CA SER A 82 4.10 -21.78 -7.10
C SER A 82 5.53 -22.16 -7.44
N SER A 83 6.27 -21.31 -8.15
CA SER A 83 7.68 -21.58 -8.54
C SER A 83 8.66 -21.35 -7.40
N GLN A 84 8.31 -20.51 -6.42
CA GLN A 84 9.17 -20.11 -5.32
C GLN A 84 8.63 -20.51 -3.94
N THR A 85 7.35 -20.85 -3.83
CA THR A 85 6.69 -21.24 -2.59
C THR A 85 6.94 -22.71 -2.30
N THR A 86 7.44 -23.03 -1.10
CA THR A 86 7.59 -24.41 -0.59
C THR A 86 6.53 -24.74 0.47
N ALA A 87 5.83 -23.72 0.98
CA ALA A 87 4.70 -23.88 1.88
C ALA A 87 3.50 -24.51 1.15
N ILE A 88 2.77 -25.39 1.83
CA ILE A 88 1.60 -26.10 1.30
C ILE A 88 0.35 -25.51 1.93
N VAL A 89 -0.62 -25.13 1.09
CA VAL A 89 -1.93 -24.64 1.53
C VAL A 89 -2.67 -25.71 2.35
N ASN A 90 -3.42 -25.28 3.36
CA ASN A 90 -4.09 -26.09 4.37
C ASN A 90 -3.14 -26.87 5.32
N LYS A 91 -1.85 -26.91 5.03
CA LYS A 91 -0.85 -27.54 5.90
C LYS A 91 -0.03 -26.48 6.63
N HIS A 92 0.59 -25.56 5.89
CA HIS A 92 1.47 -24.52 6.45
C HIS A 92 0.80 -23.15 6.54
N TYR A 93 -0.25 -22.92 5.76
CA TYR A 93 -1.03 -21.67 5.81
C TYR A 93 -2.48 -21.91 5.40
N GLN A 94 -3.37 -21.03 5.86
CA GLN A 94 -4.78 -21.05 5.48
C GLN A 94 -4.94 -20.54 4.04
N PRO A 95 -5.97 -21.02 3.30
CA PRO A 95 -6.30 -20.49 1.99
C PRO A 95 -6.44 -18.95 2.02
N LEU A 96 -5.91 -18.30 1.01
CA LEU A 96 -6.08 -16.87 0.81
C LEU A 96 -7.50 -16.56 0.34
N GLU A 97 -8.02 -15.38 0.67
CA GLU A 97 -9.30 -14.92 0.15
C GLU A 97 -9.25 -14.74 -1.36
N GLU A 98 -10.41 -14.84 -2.01
CA GLU A 98 -10.52 -14.65 -3.45
C GLU A 98 -10.08 -13.24 -3.88
N PHE A 99 -10.41 -12.24 -3.06
CA PHE A 99 -9.96 -10.85 -3.23
C PHE A 99 -9.99 -10.10 -1.89
N TYR A 100 -9.23 -9.02 -1.84
CA TYR A 100 -9.20 -8.04 -0.77
C TYR A 100 -9.58 -6.67 -1.35
N GLU A 101 -10.01 -5.74 -0.51
CA GLU A 101 -10.47 -4.44 -0.96
C GLU A 101 -9.96 -3.33 -0.02
N ILE A 102 -9.27 -2.34 -0.58
CA ILE A 102 -8.99 -1.06 0.05
C ILE A 102 -10.13 -0.13 -0.35
N LYS A 103 -10.87 0.37 0.64
CA LYS A 103 -12.03 1.21 0.37
C LYS A 103 -11.61 2.61 -0.06
N LYS A 104 -12.54 3.29 -0.73
CA LYS A 104 -12.39 4.70 -1.06
C LYS A 104 -12.00 5.51 0.17
N ASP A 105 -11.08 6.45 -0.01
CA ASP A 105 -10.49 7.30 1.02
C ASP A 105 -9.61 6.56 2.06
N GLU A 106 -9.38 5.25 1.89
CA GLU A 106 -8.39 4.46 2.63
C GLU A 106 -7.14 4.25 1.77
N TYR A 107 -5.97 4.26 2.39
CA TYR A 107 -4.68 4.15 1.69
C TYR A 107 -3.92 2.89 2.04
N SER A 108 -4.40 2.12 3.01
CA SER A 108 -3.74 0.88 3.43
C SER A 108 -4.73 -0.16 3.93
N LEU A 109 -4.33 -1.42 3.83
CA LEU A 109 -5.04 -2.55 4.40
C LEU A 109 -4.02 -3.53 4.98
N ASN A 110 -4.23 -3.95 6.23
CA ASN A 110 -3.49 -5.07 6.80
C ASN A 110 -4.21 -6.38 6.47
N VAL A 111 -3.61 -7.19 5.62
CA VAL A 111 -4.16 -8.48 5.24
C VAL A 111 -3.66 -9.54 6.21
N PRO A 112 -4.55 -10.22 6.98
CA PRO A 112 -4.17 -11.27 7.89
C PRO A 112 -3.85 -12.55 7.12
N ILE A 113 -2.62 -13.03 7.28
CA ILE A 113 -2.17 -14.33 6.74
C ILE A 113 -2.02 -15.27 7.93
N THR A 114 -2.79 -16.34 7.96
CA THR A 114 -2.74 -17.33 9.02
C THR A 114 -1.81 -18.46 8.63
N LEU A 115 -0.73 -18.60 9.40
CA LEU A 115 0.25 -19.68 9.27
C LEU A 115 -0.08 -20.79 10.26
N ASN A 116 -0.05 -22.03 9.81
CA ASN A 116 -0.34 -23.20 10.65
C ASN A 116 0.96 -23.90 11.07
N TYR A 117 0.99 -24.36 12.31
CA TYR A 117 2.03 -25.25 12.76
C TYR A 117 1.91 -26.62 12.07
N SER A 118 3.06 -27.19 11.73
CA SER A 118 3.21 -28.56 11.28
C SER A 118 4.48 -29.14 11.91
N PRO A 119 4.50 -30.39 12.40
CA PRO A 119 5.65 -30.96 13.13
C PRO A 119 6.98 -30.91 12.38
N GLU A 120 6.96 -30.91 11.07
CA GLU A 120 8.17 -30.77 10.25
C GLU A 120 8.85 -29.40 10.39
N LEU A 121 8.11 -28.35 10.80
CA LEU A 121 8.65 -27.00 11.03
C LEU A 121 9.59 -26.93 12.23
N ASP A 122 9.62 -27.95 13.08
CA ASP A 122 10.59 -28.04 14.16
C ASP A 122 12.03 -28.28 13.65
N SER A 123 12.18 -28.78 12.44
CA SER A 123 13.46 -29.15 11.86
C SER A 123 13.76 -28.53 10.51
N LEU A 124 12.74 -27.98 9.81
CA LEU A 124 12.93 -27.34 8.52
C LEU A 124 12.09 -26.08 8.39
N SER A 125 12.52 -25.20 7.48
CA SER A 125 11.81 -23.97 7.15
C SER A 125 11.10 -24.10 5.83
N VAL A 126 9.91 -23.52 5.73
CA VAL A 126 9.15 -23.38 4.49
C VAL A 126 9.03 -21.92 4.12
N LYS A 127 8.82 -21.65 2.85
CA LYS A 127 8.71 -20.30 2.30
C LYS A 127 7.36 -20.15 1.59
N LEU A 128 6.64 -19.11 1.93
CA LEU A 128 5.44 -18.65 1.23
C LEU A 128 5.77 -17.34 0.50
N VAL A 129 5.77 -17.37 -0.82
CA VAL A 129 5.99 -16.19 -1.65
C VAL A 129 4.67 -15.72 -2.20
N LEU A 130 4.31 -14.48 -1.87
CA LEU A 130 3.06 -13.86 -2.27
C LEU A 130 3.31 -12.79 -3.33
N GLN A 131 2.46 -12.79 -4.34
CA GLN A 131 2.39 -11.78 -5.38
C GLN A 131 1.08 -11.00 -5.23
N LEU A 132 1.13 -9.71 -5.47
CA LEU A 132 -0.02 -8.83 -5.45
C LEU A 132 -0.47 -8.61 -6.89
N GLU A 133 -1.73 -8.99 -7.18
CA GLU A 133 -2.34 -8.84 -8.51
C GLU A 133 -3.56 -7.91 -8.39
N PRO A 134 -3.69 -6.87 -9.24
CA PRO A 134 -4.92 -6.09 -9.32
C PRO A 134 -6.09 -7.00 -9.68
N ALA A 135 -7.24 -6.82 -9.02
CA ALA A 135 -8.49 -7.48 -9.38
C ALA A 135 -9.42 -6.47 -10.08
N ALA A 136 -9.90 -6.89 -11.21
CA ALA A 136 -10.87 -6.08 -11.95
C ALA A 136 -12.22 -6.02 -11.21
#